data_8e2bf4ffbc35501f5330a9c4a394c25f
#
_entry.id   8e2bf4ffbc35501f5330a9c4a394c25f
#
_cell.length_a   1.000
_cell.length_b   1.000
_cell.length_c   1.000
_cell.angle_alpha   90.00
_cell.angle_beta   90.00
_cell.angle_gamma   90.00
#
_symmetry.space_group_name_H-M   'P 1'
#
loop_
_entity.id
_entity.type
_entity.pdbx_description
1 polymer ?
#
loop_
_entity_poly.entity_id
_entity_poly.type
_entity_poly.pdbx_seq_one_letter_code
_entity_poly.pdbx_strand_id
1 'polypeptide(L)'
;MLEACLNQLKALGVKDENITVVTVPGALEIPFALYQLYEANDLDSMVAIGCVIRGETYHFELVSNESSRGITDMISAEAISIANCILTVENEEQAKVRVLEKGTDAANVAVEMGNLKVRTDKQLGYWSSEQTDKE
;
A
#
# COMPACT_ATOMS: atom_id res chain seq x y z
N MET A 1 -6.20 -7.17 10.53
CA MET A 1 -5.65 -6.01 9.80
C MET A 1 -6.56 -5.56 8.65
N LEU A 2 -6.93 -6.43 7.73
CA LEU A 2 -7.77 -6.04 6.57
C LEU A 2 -9.07 -5.37 7.00
N GLU A 3 -9.82 -5.95 7.92
CA GLU A 3 -11.07 -5.36 8.43
C GLU A 3 -10.85 -3.98 9.04
N ALA A 4 -9.81 -3.81 9.86
CA ALA A 4 -9.46 -2.53 10.46
C ALA A 4 -9.12 -1.47 9.40
N CYS A 5 -8.35 -1.87 8.37
CA CYS A 5 -8.01 -1.00 7.25
C CYS A 5 -9.27 -0.58 6.46
N LEU A 6 -10.13 -1.53 6.10
CA LEU A 6 -11.37 -1.25 5.37
C LEU A 6 -12.32 -0.33 6.17
N ASN A 7 -12.49 -0.59 7.46
CA ASN A 7 -13.32 0.25 8.33
C ASN A 7 -12.78 1.68 8.40
N GLN A 8 -11.47 1.84 8.52
CA GLN A 8 -10.85 3.17 8.57
C GLN A 8 -10.94 3.90 7.22
N LEU A 9 -10.74 3.20 6.10
CA LEU A 9 -10.95 3.81 4.78
C LEU A 9 -12.36 4.37 4.63
N LYS A 10 -13.38 3.61 5.03
CA LYS A 10 -14.77 4.05 5.03
C LYS A 10 -15.01 5.24 5.95
N ALA A 11 -14.44 5.23 7.15
CA ALA A 11 -14.53 6.34 8.10
C ALA A 11 -13.90 7.62 7.55
N LEU A 12 -12.86 7.50 6.70
CA LEU A 12 -12.22 8.61 5.99
C LEU A 12 -12.96 9.04 4.72
N GLY A 13 -14.09 8.41 4.39
CA GLY A 13 -14.94 8.78 3.27
C GLY A 13 -14.62 8.08 1.96
N VAL A 14 -13.76 7.06 1.95
CA VAL A 14 -13.51 6.26 0.75
C VAL A 14 -14.71 5.34 0.50
N LYS A 15 -15.27 5.41 -0.70
CA LYS A 15 -16.44 4.61 -1.08
C LYS A 15 -16.04 3.18 -1.42
N ASP A 16 -16.93 2.22 -1.14
CA ASP A 16 -16.69 0.80 -1.43
C ASP A 16 -16.36 0.54 -2.92
N GLU A 17 -16.98 1.24 -3.82
CA GLU A 17 -16.72 1.16 -5.27
C GLU A 17 -15.30 1.57 -5.68
N ASN A 18 -14.61 2.32 -4.82
CA ASN A 18 -13.24 2.79 -5.01
C ASN A 18 -12.21 1.92 -4.28
N ILE A 19 -12.63 0.82 -3.67
CA ILE A 19 -11.75 -0.09 -2.96
C ILE A 19 -11.73 -1.45 -3.68
N THR A 20 -10.55 -1.87 -4.11
CA THR A 20 -10.34 -3.20 -4.69
C THR A 20 -9.46 -4.02 -3.74
N VAL A 21 -9.90 -5.22 -3.40
CA VAL A 21 -9.17 -6.15 -2.54
C VAL A 21 -8.84 -7.41 -3.31
N VAL A 22 -7.56 -7.77 -3.29
CA VAL A 22 -7.04 -9.01 -3.87
C VAL A 22 -6.26 -9.78 -2.81
N THR A 23 -6.42 -11.08 -2.77
CA THR A 23 -5.67 -11.96 -1.87
C THR A 23 -4.62 -12.75 -2.63
N VAL A 24 -3.49 -13.01 -1.96
CA VAL A 24 -2.36 -13.76 -2.51
C VAL A 24 -1.91 -14.83 -1.52
N PRO A 25 -1.17 -15.86 -1.98
CA PRO A 25 -0.75 -16.97 -1.12
C PRO A 25 0.19 -16.58 0.02
N GLY A 26 1.05 -15.59 -0.18
CA GLY A 26 2.04 -15.18 0.81
C GLY A 26 2.61 -13.80 0.55
N ALA A 27 3.48 -13.32 1.45
CA ALA A 27 4.03 -11.98 1.37
C ALA A 27 4.94 -11.77 0.14
N LEU A 28 5.63 -12.80 -0.32
CA LEU A 28 6.48 -12.71 -1.53
C LEU A 28 5.69 -12.49 -2.82
N GLU A 29 4.39 -12.83 -2.84
CA GLU A 29 3.51 -12.64 -3.99
C GLU A 29 2.84 -11.26 -4.01
N ILE A 30 2.96 -10.49 -2.92
CA ILE A 30 2.34 -9.16 -2.81
C ILE A 30 2.88 -8.18 -3.85
N PRO A 31 4.19 -8.04 -4.09
CA PRO A 31 4.69 -7.09 -5.10
C PRO A 31 4.14 -7.34 -6.50
N PHE A 32 4.02 -8.60 -6.91
CA PHE A 32 3.42 -8.96 -8.21
C PHE A 32 1.94 -8.54 -8.28
N ALA A 33 1.16 -8.84 -7.25
CA ALA A 33 -0.26 -8.47 -7.20
C ALA A 33 -0.47 -6.95 -7.22
N LEU A 34 0.36 -6.19 -6.50
CA LEU A 34 0.34 -4.74 -6.52
C LEU A 34 0.60 -4.19 -7.92
N TYR A 35 1.60 -4.73 -8.61
CA TYR A 35 1.91 -4.33 -9.98
C TYR A 35 0.76 -4.63 -10.94
N GLN A 36 0.14 -5.81 -10.85
CA GLN A 36 -1.02 -6.18 -11.67
C GLN A 36 -2.22 -5.25 -11.42
N LEU A 37 -2.48 -4.89 -10.16
CA LEU A 37 -3.54 -3.96 -9.82
C LEU A 37 -3.26 -2.55 -10.35
N TYR A 38 -2.02 -2.10 -10.26
CA TYR A 38 -1.58 -0.81 -10.77
C TYR A 38 -1.75 -0.71 -12.31
N GLU A 39 -1.32 -1.74 -13.04
CA GLU A 39 -1.45 -1.78 -14.51
C GLU A 39 -2.92 -1.83 -14.98
N ALA A 40 -3.78 -2.46 -14.20
CA ALA A 40 -5.19 -2.68 -14.58
C ALA A 40 -6.13 -1.54 -14.16
N ASN A 41 -5.69 -0.61 -13.32
CA ASN A 41 -6.56 0.40 -12.70
C ASN A 41 -5.87 1.76 -12.59
N ASP A 42 -6.66 2.81 -12.56
CA ASP A 42 -6.20 4.15 -12.18
C ASP A 42 -6.36 4.31 -10.66
N LEU A 43 -5.24 4.17 -9.94
CA LEU A 43 -5.20 4.15 -8.48
C LEU A 43 -4.49 5.38 -7.93
N ASP A 44 -5.01 5.92 -6.83
CA ASP A 44 -4.38 7.02 -6.10
C ASP A 44 -3.35 6.54 -5.09
N SER A 45 -3.58 5.39 -4.47
CA SER A 45 -2.65 4.73 -3.55
C SER A 45 -3.00 3.25 -3.38
N MET A 46 -2.10 2.52 -2.74
CA MET A 46 -2.25 1.09 -2.50
C MET A 46 -1.88 0.74 -1.05
N VAL A 47 -2.33 -0.42 -0.59
CA VAL A 47 -2.00 -0.96 0.72
C VAL A 47 -1.57 -2.42 0.56
N ALA A 48 -0.41 -2.76 1.10
CA ALA A 48 0.07 -4.13 1.19
C ALA A 48 -0.15 -4.67 2.61
N ILE A 49 -0.98 -5.68 2.76
CA ILE A 49 -1.33 -6.26 4.07
C ILE A 49 -0.82 -7.69 4.14
N GLY A 50 -0.06 -8.00 5.19
CA GLY A 50 0.45 -9.35 5.43
C GLY A 50 0.99 -9.50 6.84
N CYS A 51 1.41 -10.72 7.16
CA CYS A 51 2.07 -11.02 8.43
C CYS A 51 3.09 -12.12 8.22
N VAL A 52 4.34 -11.83 8.54
CA VAL A 52 5.44 -12.78 8.53
C VAL A 52 5.85 -13.05 9.98
N ILE A 53 5.73 -14.30 10.40
CA ILE A 53 6.08 -14.73 11.76
C ILE A 53 7.35 -15.57 11.67
N ARG A 54 8.33 -15.25 12.52
CA ARG A 54 9.60 -15.99 12.55
C ARG A 54 9.38 -17.49 12.82
N GLY A 55 9.95 -18.29 11.95
CA GLY A 55 10.07 -19.73 12.13
C GLY A 55 11.49 -20.13 12.57
N GLU A 56 11.88 -21.34 12.27
CA GLU A 56 13.18 -21.90 12.69
C GLU A 56 14.33 -21.59 11.72
N THR A 57 14.04 -21.06 10.54
CA THR A 57 15.02 -20.91 9.47
C THR A 57 15.17 -19.45 9.01
N TYR A 58 16.20 -19.20 8.24
CA TYR A 58 16.46 -17.90 7.59
C TYR A 58 15.34 -17.43 6.64
N HIS A 59 14.36 -18.27 6.36
CA HIS A 59 13.24 -17.93 5.49
C HIS A 59 12.47 -16.69 5.96
N PHE A 60 12.38 -16.45 7.27
CA PHE A 60 11.78 -15.24 7.83
C PHE A 60 12.46 -13.97 7.32
N GLU A 61 13.78 -13.90 7.38
CA GLU A 61 14.55 -12.74 6.92
C GLU A 61 14.41 -12.55 5.42
N LEU A 62 14.45 -13.64 4.65
CA LEU A 62 14.29 -13.60 3.21
C LEU A 62 12.91 -13.04 2.82
N VAL A 63 11.83 -13.59 3.38
CA VAL A 63 10.46 -13.14 3.08
C VAL A 63 10.25 -11.69 3.51
N SER A 64 10.70 -11.31 4.70
CA SER A 64 10.56 -9.96 5.25
C SER A 64 11.30 -8.93 4.39
N ASN A 65 12.54 -9.20 4.05
CA ASN A 65 13.39 -8.29 3.28
C ASN A 65 12.93 -8.18 1.83
N GLU A 66 12.64 -9.30 1.17
CA GLU A 66 12.31 -9.30 -0.25
C GLU A 66 10.90 -8.75 -0.53
N SER A 67 9.92 -9.00 0.33
CA SER A 67 8.60 -8.39 0.19
C SER A 67 8.67 -6.86 0.35
N SER A 68 9.41 -6.38 1.33
CA SER A 68 9.61 -4.95 1.55
C SER A 68 10.39 -4.29 0.41
N ARG A 69 11.45 -4.94 -0.08
CA ARG A 69 12.23 -4.47 -1.22
C ARG A 69 11.37 -4.35 -2.48
N GLY A 70 10.57 -5.38 -2.79
CA GLY A 70 9.68 -5.36 -3.94
C GLY A 70 8.66 -4.22 -3.90
N ILE A 71 8.11 -3.92 -2.71
CA ILE A 71 7.22 -2.77 -2.52
C ILE A 71 7.95 -1.45 -2.75
N THR A 72 9.14 -1.28 -2.17
CA THR A 72 9.94 -0.06 -2.31
C THR A 72 10.37 0.17 -3.76
N ASP A 73 10.80 -0.89 -4.45
CA ASP A 73 11.15 -0.83 -5.86
C ASP A 73 9.96 -0.35 -6.72
N MET A 74 8.76 -0.85 -6.45
CA MET A 74 7.56 -0.45 -7.16
C MET A 74 7.19 1.02 -6.89
N ILE A 75 7.27 1.48 -5.64
CA ILE A 75 7.03 2.89 -5.29
C ILE A 75 7.96 3.79 -6.09
N SER A 76 9.24 3.44 -6.18
CA SER A 76 10.25 4.24 -6.88
C SER A 76 10.06 4.21 -8.39
N ALA A 77 9.71 3.05 -8.96
CA ALA A 77 9.56 2.88 -10.41
C ALA A 77 8.27 3.54 -10.94
N GLU A 78 7.17 3.41 -10.24
CA GLU A 78 5.84 3.79 -10.70
C GLU A 78 5.31 5.09 -10.08
N ALA A 79 6.03 5.67 -9.13
CA ALA A 79 5.61 6.86 -8.38
C ALA A 79 4.20 6.72 -7.78
N ILE A 80 3.86 5.52 -7.30
CA ILE A 80 2.62 5.21 -6.59
C ILE A 80 2.91 4.97 -5.11
N SER A 81 2.12 5.56 -4.23
CA SER A 81 2.25 5.30 -2.80
C SER A 81 1.68 3.93 -2.44
N ILE A 82 2.44 3.17 -1.68
CA ILE A 82 2.03 1.88 -1.15
C ILE A 82 2.26 1.90 0.36
N ALA A 83 1.20 1.86 1.15
CA ALA A 83 1.30 1.69 2.59
C ALA A 83 1.74 0.26 2.91
N ASN A 84 2.93 0.09 3.48
CA ASN A 84 3.43 -1.22 3.86
C ASN A 84 2.86 -1.63 5.23
N CYS A 85 1.86 -2.50 5.21
CA CYS A 85 1.23 -3.09 6.39
C CYS A 85 1.55 -4.59 6.49
N ILE A 86 2.76 -4.99 6.11
CA ILE A 86 3.25 -6.35 6.30
C ILE A 86 3.96 -6.39 7.66
N LEU A 87 3.31 -7.00 8.64
CA LEU A 87 3.93 -7.22 9.94
C LEU A 87 5.05 -8.24 9.83
N THR A 88 6.15 -7.96 10.52
CA THR A 88 7.27 -8.88 10.67
C THR A 88 7.52 -9.05 12.15
N VAL A 89 7.14 -10.18 12.70
CA VAL A 89 7.07 -10.42 14.14
C VAL A 89 7.72 -11.75 14.53
N GLU A 90 8.13 -11.84 15.78
CA GLU A 90 8.80 -13.04 16.31
C GLU A 90 7.80 -14.17 16.63
N ASN A 91 6.56 -13.82 16.99
CA ASN A 91 5.54 -14.77 17.40
C ASN A 91 4.12 -14.25 17.17
N GLU A 92 3.14 -15.13 17.33
CA GLU A 92 1.72 -14.84 17.10
C GLU A 92 1.16 -13.75 18.02
N GLU A 93 1.62 -13.69 19.29
CA GLU A 93 1.16 -12.68 20.25
C GLU A 93 1.57 -11.26 19.82
N GLN A 94 2.77 -11.12 19.30
CA GLN A 94 3.22 -9.84 18.74
C GLN A 94 2.36 -9.40 17.53
N ALA A 95 1.90 -10.34 16.73
CA ALA A 95 0.97 -10.05 15.65
C ALA A 95 -0.38 -9.60 16.18
N LYS A 96 -1.00 -10.38 17.07
CA LYS A 96 -2.35 -10.13 17.59
C LYS A 96 -2.51 -8.74 18.19
N VAL A 97 -1.54 -8.28 18.98
CA VAL A 97 -1.62 -6.98 19.65
C VAL A 97 -1.44 -5.79 18.69
N ARG A 98 -1.02 -6.03 17.45
CA ARG A 98 -0.72 -4.98 16.45
C ARG A 98 -1.73 -4.88 15.30
N VAL A 99 -2.54 -5.91 15.08
CA VAL A 99 -3.39 -6.02 13.88
C VAL A 99 -4.38 -4.86 13.73
N LEU A 100 -4.99 -4.41 14.81
CA LEU A 100 -5.97 -3.34 14.76
C LEU A 100 -5.32 -1.99 14.45
N GLU A 101 -4.32 -1.62 15.22
CA GLU A 101 -3.59 -0.35 15.08
C GLU A 101 -2.94 -0.24 13.69
N LYS A 102 -2.21 -1.27 13.27
CA LYS A 102 -1.48 -1.25 12.00
C LYS A 102 -2.41 -1.24 10.78
N GLY A 103 -3.53 -1.94 10.84
CA GLY A 103 -4.54 -1.85 9.79
C GLY A 103 -5.14 -0.45 9.67
N THR A 104 -5.44 0.19 10.78
CA THR A 104 -5.94 1.56 10.85
C THR A 104 -4.89 2.57 10.33
N ASP A 105 -3.64 2.45 10.78
CA ASP A 105 -2.54 3.30 10.33
C ASP A 105 -2.33 3.22 8.82
N ALA A 106 -2.38 2.02 8.26
CA ALA A 106 -2.21 1.80 6.82
C ALA A 106 -3.27 2.54 6.00
N ALA A 107 -4.52 2.55 6.45
CA ALA A 107 -5.60 3.30 5.81
C ALA A 107 -5.35 4.81 5.87
N ASN A 108 -4.90 5.33 7.02
CA ASN A 108 -4.56 6.74 7.18
C ASN A 108 -3.44 7.16 6.22
N VAL A 109 -2.38 6.36 6.13
CA VAL A 109 -1.26 6.60 5.20
C VAL A 109 -1.75 6.57 3.74
N ALA A 110 -2.55 5.58 3.37
CA ALA A 110 -3.05 5.44 2.01
C ALA A 110 -3.87 6.66 1.57
N VAL A 111 -4.76 7.17 2.42
CA VAL A 111 -5.59 8.35 2.13
C VAL A 111 -4.73 9.61 2.07
N GLU A 112 -3.83 9.81 3.01
CA GLU A 112 -2.94 10.98 3.03
C GLU A 112 -2.07 11.04 1.76
N MET A 113 -1.45 9.93 1.39
CA MET A 113 -0.56 9.85 0.22
C MET A 113 -1.32 9.86 -1.10
N GLY A 114 -2.52 9.27 -1.16
CA GLY A 114 -3.41 9.40 -2.31
C GLY A 114 -3.85 10.84 -2.56
N ASN A 115 -4.19 11.57 -1.50
CA ASN A 115 -4.50 13.00 -1.59
C ASN A 115 -3.29 13.84 -2.01
N LEU A 116 -2.08 13.50 -1.56
CA LEU A 116 -0.86 14.15 -2.02
C LEU A 116 -0.69 13.96 -3.53
N LYS A 117 -0.85 12.73 -4.05
CA LYS A 117 -0.77 12.44 -5.49
C LYS A 117 -1.74 13.32 -6.28
N VAL A 118 -3.02 13.33 -5.88
CA VAL A 118 -4.06 14.12 -6.58
C VAL A 118 -3.70 15.61 -6.61
N ARG A 119 -3.17 16.17 -5.52
CA ARG A 119 -2.76 17.58 -5.49
C ARG A 119 -1.56 17.87 -6.39
N THR A 120 -0.55 17.00 -6.38
CA THR A 120 0.64 17.18 -7.22
C THR A 120 0.34 17.00 -8.71
N ASP A 121 -0.53 16.05 -9.06
CA ASP A 121 -0.97 15.86 -10.45
C ASP A 121 -1.71 17.11 -10.99
N LYS A 122 -2.55 17.73 -10.16
CA LYS A 122 -3.24 18.99 -10.53
C LYS A 122 -2.25 20.14 -10.71
N GLN A 123 -1.23 20.26 -9.88
CA GLN A 123 -0.20 21.30 -10.00
C GLN A 123 0.60 21.13 -11.30
N LEU A 124 1.00 19.89 -11.62
CA LEU A 124 1.71 19.59 -12.87
C LEU A 124 0.86 19.87 -14.10
N GLY A 125 -0.44 19.53 -14.06
CA GLY A 125 -1.40 19.83 -15.13
C GLY A 125 -1.58 21.34 -15.35
N TYR A 126 -1.60 22.13 -14.29
CA TYR A 126 -1.69 23.59 -14.39
C TYR A 126 -0.45 24.20 -15.08
N TRP A 127 0.76 23.74 -14.69
CA TRP A 127 2.00 24.20 -15.32
C TRP A 127 2.10 23.85 -16.81
N SER A 128 1.61 22.68 -17.22
CA SER A 128 1.63 22.28 -18.62
C SER A 128 0.68 23.12 -19.51
N SER A 129 -0.45 23.55 -18.97
CA SER A 129 -1.41 24.39 -19.71
C SER A 129 -0.95 25.86 -19.84
N GLU A 130 -0.23 26.41 -18.86
CA GLU A 130 0.29 27.78 -18.96
C GLU A 130 1.50 27.93 -19.91
N GLN A 131 2.24 26.85 -20.15
CA GLN A 131 3.38 26.87 -21.08
C GLN A 131 2.96 26.78 -22.54
N THR A 132 1.82 26.15 -22.82
CA THR A 132 1.28 26.05 -24.20
C THR A 132 0.61 27.33 -24.69
N ASP A 133 0.19 28.21 -23.79
CA ASP A 133 -0.44 29.49 -24.16
C ASP A 133 0.56 30.65 -24.37
N LYS A 134 1.88 30.40 -24.25
CA LYS A 134 2.94 31.43 -24.42
C LYS A 134 3.83 31.26 -25.65
N GLU A 135 3.52 30.30 -26.50
CA GLU A 135 4.10 30.13 -27.85
C GLU A 135 3.08 30.56 -28.94
#